data_a1aa0b5bce47d1dd8bed21b6cc68f18d
#
_entry.id   a1aa0b5bce47d1dd8bed21b6cc68f18d
#
_cell.length_a   1.000
_cell.length_b   1.000
_cell.length_c   1.000
_cell.angle_alpha   90.00
_cell.angle_beta   90.00
_cell.angle_gamma   90.00
#
_symmetry.space_group_name_H-M   'P 1'
#
loop_
_entity.id
_entity.type
_entity.pdbx_description
1 polymer ?
#
loop_
_entity_poly.entity_id
_entity_poly.type
_entity_poly.pdbx_seq_one_letter_code
_entity_poly.pdbx_strand_id
1 'polypeptide(L)'
;MLSELSKESYTLGSASSPVEYVVAKGMLDSDIRLLLNWPYSNVTSDGELVCSHPRGCGTFPKVISKYRGEDGIGSLERIIYKMTLLSATNIGLKDRGVIKEGAFADLVLFDADNTKDNATFSDSTLKSEGIDSVWVNGIRVLSNGEFSGKLPGRILLKNKE
;
A
#
# COMPACT_ATOMS: atom_id res chain seq x y z
N MET A 1 7.80 -30.38 10.07
CA MET A 1 7.44 -28.95 9.90
C MET A 1 6.57 -28.69 8.65
N LEU A 2 6.96 -29.11 7.46
CA LEU A 2 6.06 -28.97 6.27
C LEU A 2 4.83 -29.91 6.32
N SER A 3 4.89 -31.05 7.01
CA SER A 3 3.78 -31.99 7.13
C SER A 3 2.69 -31.57 8.13
N GLU A 4 2.94 -30.57 8.97
CA GLU A 4 1.94 -30.05 9.91
C GLU A 4 1.18 -28.85 9.32
N LEU A 5 1.81 -28.08 8.42
CA LEU A 5 1.17 -26.95 7.71
C LEU A 5 0.10 -27.42 6.72
N SER A 6 0.20 -28.66 6.21
CA SER A 6 -0.79 -29.24 5.30
C SER A 6 -2.11 -29.66 5.96
N LYS A 7 -2.25 -29.51 7.28
CA LYS A 7 -3.47 -29.91 8.02
C LYS A 7 -4.42 -28.77 8.34
N GLU A 8 -3.99 -27.52 8.15
CA GLU A 8 -4.84 -26.33 8.34
C GLU A 8 -5.28 -25.81 6.97
N SER A 9 -6.39 -26.33 6.45
CA SER A 9 -7.04 -25.77 5.27
C SER A 9 -7.90 -24.58 5.67
N TYR A 10 -7.54 -23.38 5.20
CA TYR A 10 -8.38 -22.19 5.34
C TYR A 10 -9.42 -22.16 4.21
N THR A 11 -10.69 -22.24 4.57
CA THR A 11 -11.79 -22.05 3.62
C THR A 11 -12.07 -20.57 3.48
N LEU A 12 -11.56 -19.93 2.44
CA LEU A 12 -12.05 -18.63 2.01
C LEU A 12 -13.36 -18.79 1.26
N GLY A 13 -14.44 -18.22 1.81
CA GLY A 13 -15.81 -18.19 1.35
C GLY A 13 -16.13 -18.78 -0.02
N SER A 14 -16.99 -19.80 -0.06
CA SER A 14 -17.67 -20.43 -1.22
C SER A 14 -16.84 -20.89 -2.43
N ALA A 15 -15.52 -20.83 -2.41
CA ALA A 15 -14.70 -21.50 -3.41
C ALA A 15 -14.47 -22.95 -2.99
N SER A 16 -14.81 -23.89 -3.86
CA SER A 16 -14.81 -25.34 -3.63
C SER A 16 -13.40 -26.00 -3.54
N SER A 17 -12.35 -25.23 -3.34
CA SER A 17 -10.99 -25.73 -3.16
C SER A 17 -10.28 -25.00 -2.02
N PRO A 18 -9.64 -25.71 -1.08
CA PRO A 18 -8.81 -25.08 -0.07
C PRO A 18 -7.61 -24.42 -0.75
N VAL A 19 -7.44 -23.12 -0.54
CA VAL A 19 -6.27 -22.38 -1.00
C VAL A 19 -5.33 -22.24 0.19
N GLU A 20 -4.17 -22.89 0.13
CA GLU A 20 -3.13 -22.76 1.12
C GLU A 20 -2.25 -21.53 0.81
N TYR A 21 -2.12 -20.62 1.77
CA TYR A 21 -1.21 -19.50 1.69
C TYR A 21 0.00 -19.73 2.56
N VAL A 22 1.19 -19.61 1.99
CA VAL A 22 2.45 -19.68 2.73
C VAL A 22 2.99 -18.28 2.92
N VAL A 23 3.19 -17.89 4.17
CA VAL A 23 3.86 -16.64 4.51
C VAL A 23 5.30 -16.94 4.90
N ALA A 24 6.25 -16.44 4.12
CA ALA A 24 7.66 -16.59 4.39
C ALA A 24 8.34 -15.22 4.61
N LYS A 25 9.20 -15.13 5.61
CA LYS A 25 10.13 -13.99 5.73
C LYS A 25 11.31 -14.22 4.81
N GLY A 26 11.30 -13.53 3.67
CA GLY A 26 12.34 -13.67 2.63
C GLY A 26 13.46 -12.63 2.71
N MET A 27 13.30 -11.55 3.50
CA MET A 27 14.29 -10.47 3.62
C MET A 27 14.49 -10.05 5.06
N LEU A 28 15.73 -9.64 5.37
CA LEU A 28 16.05 -8.96 6.62
C LEU A 28 15.59 -7.50 6.55
N ASP A 29 15.36 -6.88 7.70
CA ASP A 29 15.01 -5.44 7.76
C ASP A 29 16.11 -4.55 7.18
N SER A 30 17.38 -4.94 7.34
CA SER A 30 18.54 -4.30 6.71
C SER A 30 18.47 -4.29 5.18
N ASP A 31 18.01 -5.40 4.57
CA ASP A 31 17.90 -5.51 3.13
C ASP A 31 16.78 -4.59 2.60
N ILE A 32 15.66 -4.57 3.34
CA ILE A 32 14.53 -3.67 3.02
C ILE A 32 14.99 -2.22 3.09
N ARG A 33 15.75 -1.83 4.10
CA ARG A 33 16.30 -0.45 4.24
C ARG A 33 17.23 -0.11 3.10
N LEU A 34 18.12 -1.00 2.70
CA LEU A 34 19.01 -0.81 1.54
C LEU A 34 18.22 -0.59 0.25
N LEU A 35 17.23 -1.45 -0.01
CA LEU A 35 16.37 -1.33 -1.19
C LEU A 35 15.54 -0.06 -1.18
N LEU A 36 14.95 0.32 -0.04
CA LEU A 36 14.19 1.54 0.09
C LEU A 36 15.06 2.80 -0.04
N ASN A 37 16.35 2.73 0.32
CA ASN A 37 17.29 3.83 0.14
C ASN A 37 17.82 3.97 -1.29
N TRP A 38 17.70 2.93 -2.12
CA TRP A 38 18.10 3.05 -3.52
C TRP A 38 17.22 4.09 -4.25
N PRO A 39 17.81 5.09 -4.93
CA PRO A 39 17.07 6.24 -5.45
C PRO A 39 15.98 5.88 -6.48
N TYR A 40 16.15 4.79 -7.20
CA TYR A 40 15.23 4.38 -8.26
C TYR A 40 14.17 3.35 -7.83
N SER A 41 14.21 2.85 -6.60
CA SER A 41 13.17 1.96 -6.08
C SER A 41 11.94 2.76 -5.69
N ASN A 42 10.78 2.32 -6.11
CA ASN A 42 9.49 2.81 -5.63
C ASN A 42 8.83 1.78 -4.71
N VAL A 43 7.81 2.21 -3.99
CA VAL A 43 7.05 1.36 -3.07
C VAL A 43 5.76 0.89 -3.76
N THR A 44 5.50 -0.41 -3.66
CA THR A 44 4.22 -1.02 -4.05
C THR A 44 3.75 -1.99 -2.96
N SER A 45 2.45 -2.17 -2.82
CA SER A 45 1.88 -3.06 -1.81
C SER A 45 1.91 -4.53 -2.21
N ASP A 46 1.92 -4.83 -3.51
CA ASP A 46 1.66 -6.18 -4.03
C ASP A 46 0.40 -6.80 -3.39
N GLY A 47 -0.60 -5.93 -3.17
CA GLY A 47 -1.84 -6.27 -2.47
C GLY A 47 -2.88 -6.86 -3.40
N GLU A 48 -3.70 -7.75 -2.84
CA GLU A 48 -4.87 -8.33 -3.48
C GLU A 48 -6.15 -7.65 -3.00
N LEU A 49 -7.23 -7.76 -3.76
CA LEU A 49 -8.53 -7.17 -3.43
C LEU A 49 -9.12 -7.70 -2.11
N VAL A 50 -8.80 -8.93 -1.76
CA VAL A 50 -9.29 -9.59 -0.53
C VAL A 50 -8.38 -9.39 0.67
N CYS A 51 -7.27 -8.65 0.53
CA CYS A 51 -6.29 -8.41 1.60
C CYS A 51 -5.87 -9.69 2.35
N SER A 52 -5.61 -10.78 1.63
CA SER A 52 -5.20 -12.07 2.22
C SER A 52 -3.85 -12.01 2.96
N HIS A 53 -3.05 -11.00 2.66
CA HIS A 53 -1.75 -10.74 3.31
C HIS A 53 -1.74 -9.31 3.87
N PRO A 54 -1.13 -9.05 5.06
CA PRO A 54 -1.06 -7.72 5.69
C PRO A 54 -0.54 -6.62 4.77
N ARG A 55 0.33 -6.95 3.82
CA ARG A 55 0.87 -5.99 2.85
C ARG A 55 -0.21 -5.31 1.99
N GLY A 56 -1.33 -5.98 1.73
CA GLY A 56 -2.41 -5.43 0.93
C GLY A 56 -2.99 -4.16 1.53
N CYS A 57 -3.30 -4.19 2.83
CA CYS A 57 -3.90 -3.07 3.56
C CYS A 57 -2.87 -2.17 4.26
N GLY A 58 -1.71 -2.71 4.67
CA GLY A 58 -0.79 -2.05 5.60
C GLY A 58 0.50 -1.51 5.01
N THR A 59 0.89 -1.82 3.76
CA THR A 59 2.22 -1.46 3.23
C THR A 59 2.52 0.04 3.31
N PHE A 60 1.66 0.90 2.79
CA PHE A 60 1.94 2.34 2.73
C PHE A 60 1.99 2.99 4.11
N PRO A 61 1.02 2.76 5.01
CA PRO A 61 1.10 3.23 6.40
C PRO A 61 2.34 2.71 7.13
N LYS A 62 2.70 1.44 6.93
CA LYS A 62 3.91 0.84 7.53
C LYS A 62 5.19 1.52 7.06
N VAL A 63 5.30 1.85 5.78
CA VAL A 63 6.48 2.54 5.27
C VAL A 63 6.58 3.94 5.87
N ILE A 64 5.47 4.66 6.02
CA ILE A 64 5.45 5.97 6.69
C ILE A 64 5.87 5.85 8.16
N SER A 65 5.29 4.92 8.91
CA SER A 65 5.52 4.80 10.35
C SER A 65 6.88 4.20 10.71
N LYS A 66 7.33 3.18 9.97
CA LYS A 66 8.53 2.39 10.32
C LYS A 66 9.81 2.89 9.68
N TYR A 67 9.74 3.44 8.47
CA TYR A 67 10.94 3.75 7.68
C TYR A 67 11.18 5.25 7.52
N ARG A 68 10.47 6.10 8.26
CA ARG A 68 10.75 7.53 8.37
C ARG A 68 11.89 7.77 9.37
N GLY A 69 12.73 8.79 9.11
CA GLY A 69 13.83 9.18 9.98
C GLY A 69 15.20 8.73 9.50
N GLU A 70 16.23 9.03 10.29
CA GLU A 70 17.64 8.83 9.93
C GLU A 70 18.01 7.35 9.75
N ASP A 71 17.42 6.48 10.56
CA ASP A 71 17.61 5.02 10.46
C ASP A 71 16.80 4.37 9.33
N GLY A 72 16.00 5.16 8.61
CA GLY A 72 15.11 4.68 7.55
C GLY A 72 15.47 5.20 6.17
N ILE A 73 14.44 5.64 5.42
CA ILE A 73 14.58 6.22 4.07
C ILE A 73 14.94 7.71 4.14
N GLY A 74 14.84 8.34 5.30
CA GLY A 74 15.01 9.76 5.50
C GLY A 74 13.69 10.52 5.68
N SER A 75 13.53 11.67 5.00
CA SER A 75 12.40 12.56 5.22
C SER A 75 11.05 11.98 4.72
N LEU A 76 9.96 12.51 5.27
CA LEU A 76 8.61 12.17 4.84
C LEU A 76 8.40 12.44 3.35
N GLU A 77 8.92 13.56 2.85
CA GLU A 77 8.80 13.95 1.43
C GLU A 77 9.44 12.90 0.52
N ARG A 78 10.58 12.35 0.91
CA ARG A 78 11.25 11.30 0.15
C ARG A 78 10.43 10.01 0.13
N ILE A 79 9.81 9.64 1.25
CA ILE A 79 8.89 8.51 1.33
C ILE A 79 7.70 8.73 0.40
N ILE A 80 7.04 9.87 0.51
CA ILE A 80 5.88 10.20 -0.32
C ILE A 80 6.25 10.21 -1.80
N TYR A 81 7.39 10.80 -2.17
CA TYR A 81 7.90 10.77 -3.55
C TYR A 81 8.01 9.33 -4.10
N LYS A 82 8.55 8.39 -3.31
CA LYS A 82 8.70 6.98 -3.70
C LYS A 82 7.36 6.25 -3.85
N MET A 83 6.33 6.68 -3.14
CA MET A 83 4.97 6.11 -3.21
C MET A 83 4.11 6.74 -4.29
N THR A 84 4.48 7.92 -4.79
CA THR A 84 3.64 8.73 -5.69
C THR A 84 4.33 9.03 -7.01
N LEU A 85 5.07 10.13 -7.10
CA LEU A 85 5.63 10.63 -8.36
C LEU A 85 6.65 9.66 -8.97
N LEU A 86 7.54 9.06 -8.17
CA LEU A 86 8.49 8.07 -8.69
C LEU A 86 7.77 6.84 -9.24
N SER A 87 6.76 6.33 -8.52
CA SER A 87 5.94 5.21 -8.99
C SER A 87 5.23 5.53 -10.29
N ALA A 88 4.57 6.70 -10.37
CA ALA A 88 3.90 7.16 -11.58
C ALA A 88 4.87 7.29 -12.76
N THR A 89 6.05 7.85 -12.52
CA THR A 89 7.11 8.01 -13.53
C THR A 89 7.61 6.66 -14.04
N ASN A 90 7.90 5.71 -13.15
CA ASN A 90 8.42 4.39 -13.51
C ASN A 90 7.45 3.60 -14.41
N ILE A 91 6.15 3.77 -14.23
CA ILE A 91 5.13 3.11 -15.06
C ILE A 91 4.62 3.98 -16.22
N GLY A 92 5.14 5.20 -16.35
CA GLY A 92 4.82 6.11 -17.46
C GLY A 92 3.44 6.78 -17.38
N LEU A 93 2.89 6.97 -16.16
CA LEU A 93 1.69 7.76 -15.95
C LEU A 93 1.99 9.25 -16.00
N LYS A 94 1.16 10.00 -16.74
CA LYS A 94 1.20 11.46 -16.80
C LYS A 94 0.12 12.05 -15.89
N ASP A 95 0.42 13.22 -15.30
CA ASP A 95 -0.52 14.02 -14.50
C ASP A 95 -1.10 13.30 -13.27
N ARG A 96 -0.33 12.35 -12.70
CA ARG A 96 -0.61 11.67 -11.43
C ARG A 96 0.64 11.61 -10.55
N GLY A 97 0.45 11.40 -9.24
CA GLY A 97 1.54 11.31 -8.27
C GLY A 97 2.18 12.65 -7.92
N VAL A 98 1.59 13.76 -8.31
CA VAL A 98 2.07 15.12 -8.06
C VAL A 98 0.91 16.07 -7.83
N ILE A 99 1.07 17.03 -6.92
CA ILE A 99 0.11 18.11 -6.68
C ILE A 99 0.51 19.30 -7.54
N LYS A 100 -0.20 19.49 -8.65
CA LYS A 100 -0.03 20.64 -9.55
C LYS A 100 -1.36 20.93 -10.29
N GLU A 101 -1.52 22.13 -10.82
CA GLU A 101 -2.66 22.46 -11.68
C GLU A 101 -2.72 21.54 -12.91
N GLY A 102 -3.91 21.06 -13.23
CA GLY A 102 -4.16 20.13 -14.34
C GLY A 102 -3.89 18.66 -14.02
N ALA A 103 -3.29 18.33 -12.88
CA ALA A 103 -3.13 16.95 -12.44
C ALA A 103 -4.45 16.36 -11.89
N PHE A 104 -4.58 15.04 -11.97
CA PHE A 104 -5.70 14.33 -11.35
C PHE A 104 -5.58 14.39 -9.82
N ALA A 105 -6.70 14.74 -9.17
CA ALA A 105 -6.76 14.82 -7.72
C ALA A 105 -6.94 13.41 -7.09
N ASP A 106 -5.85 12.63 -7.09
CA ASP A 106 -5.69 11.42 -6.29
C ASP A 106 -4.93 11.84 -5.04
N LEU A 107 -5.65 12.09 -3.95
CA LEU A 107 -5.11 12.73 -2.76
C LEU A 107 -5.38 11.90 -1.51
N VAL A 108 -4.46 11.96 -0.56
CA VAL A 108 -4.63 11.40 0.78
C VAL A 108 -4.32 12.49 1.79
N LEU A 109 -5.26 12.74 2.70
CA LEU A 109 -5.04 13.54 3.90
C LEU A 109 -4.76 12.59 5.06
N PHE A 110 -3.61 12.76 5.70
CA PHE A 110 -3.19 11.88 6.79
C PHE A 110 -2.33 12.64 7.81
N ASP A 111 -2.30 12.11 9.01
CA ASP A 111 -1.41 12.53 10.09
C ASP A 111 -0.18 11.64 10.08
N ALA A 112 0.97 12.21 9.68
CA ALA A 112 2.20 11.43 9.52
C ALA A 112 2.75 10.87 10.86
N ASP A 113 2.46 11.51 11.98
CA ASP A 113 2.95 11.10 13.30
C ASP A 113 2.07 10.01 13.93
N ASN A 114 0.78 10.00 13.56
CA ASN A 114 -0.18 9.02 14.02
C ASN A 114 -0.53 7.95 12.97
N THR A 115 0.10 8.01 11.79
CA THR A 115 -0.10 6.96 10.77
C THR A 115 0.49 5.64 11.25
N LYS A 116 -0.33 4.57 11.25
CA LYS A 116 0.03 3.26 11.76
C LYS A 116 -0.61 2.14 10.94
N ASP A 117 0.18 1.12 10.67
CA ASP A 117 -0.28 -0.16 10.13
C ASP A 117 -0.76 -1.06 11.27
N ASN A 118 -2.00 -1.52 11.20
CA ASN A 118 -2.59 -2.45 12.16
C ASN A 118 -2.77 -3.86 11.58
N ALA A 119 -2.54 -4.04 10.28
CA ALA A 119 -2.72 -5.34 9.63
C ALA A 119 -1.71 -6.37 10.16
N THR A 120 -2.20 -7.55 10.53
CA THR A 120 -1.41 -8.66 11.05
C THR A 120 -1.60 -9.92 10.20
N PHE A 121 -0.79 -10.95 10.42
CA PHE A 121 -0.98 -12.23 9.74
C PHE A 121 -2.22 -12.98 10.23
N SER A 122 -2.67 -12.73 11.44
CA SER A 122 -3.92 -13.29 12.00
C SER A 122 -5.16 -12.51 11.56
N ASP A 123 -5.01 -11.21 11.28
CA ASP A 123 -6.07 -10.36 10.74
C ASP A 123 -5.45 -9.31 9.81
N SER A 124 -5.41 -9.64 8.54
CA SER A 124 -4.81 -8.81 7.49
C SER A 124 -5.74 -7.68 7.01
N THR A 125 -7.00 -7.67 7.46
CA THR A 125 -8.02 -6.71 7.05
C THR A 125 -8.14 -5.52 7.99
N LEU A 126 -7.40 -5.50 9.09
CA LEU A 126 -7.41 -4.40 10.05
C LEU A 126 -7.05 -3.08 9.36
N LYS A 127 -7.89 -2.09 9.61
CA LYS A 127 -7.72 -0.75 9.03
C LYS A 127 -6.52 -0.04 9.65
N SER A 128 -5.79 0.67 8.82
CA SER A 128 -4.72 1.57 9.26
C SER A 128 -5.29 2.78 9.99
N GLU A 129 -4.52 3.36 10.90
CA GLU A 129 -4.83 4.60 11.61
C GLU A 129 -4.11 5.80 10.97
N GLY A 130 -4.53 7.00 11.33
CA GLY A 130 -3.91 8.26 10.89
C GLY A 130 -4.30 8.68 9.48
N ILE A 131 -5.17 7.96 8.77
CA ILE A 131 -5.71 8.36 7.47
C ILE A 131 -7.07 9.04 7.67
N ASP A 132 -7.13 10.33 7.39
CA ASP A 132 -8.36 11.12 7.51
C ASP A 132 -9.26 10.98 6.28
N SER A 133 -8.74 11.32 5.10
CA SER A 133 -9.54 11.37 3.87
C SER A 133 -8.76 10.91 2.66
N VAL A 134 -9.48 10.29 1.71
CA VAL A 134 -8.91 9.85 0.42
C VAL A 134 -9.81 10.33 -0.72
N TRP A 135 -9.19 10.87 -1.77
CA TRP A 135 -9.85 11.25 -3.03
C TRP A 135 -9.26 10.45 -4.18
N VAL A 136 -10.11 10.00 -5.07
CA VAL A 136 -9.74 9.35 -6.32
C VAL A 136 -10.41 10.10 -7.46
N ASN A 137 -9.62 10.56 -8.43
CA ASN A 137 -10.09 11.39 -9.55
C ASN A 137 -10.94 12.59 -9.07
N GLY A 138 -10.58 13.23 -7.96
CA GLY A 138 -11.28 14.39 -7.39
C GLY A 138 -12.52 14.07 -6.56
N ILE A 139 -12.92 12.81 -6.45
CA ILE A 139 -14.08 12.39 -5.66
C ILE A 139 -13.62 11.78 -4.35
N ARG A 140 -14.09 12.34 -3.23
CA ARG A 140 -13.78 11.80 -1.90
C ARG A 140 -14.45 10.44 -1.71
N VAL A 141 -13.62 9.41 -1.49
CA VAL A 141 -14.06 8.01 -1.32
C VAL A 141 -13.98 7.55 0.13
N LEU A 142 -13.13 8.16 0.95
CA LEU A 142 -13.00 7.88 2.38
C LEU A 142 -12.96 9.18 3.16
N SER A 143 -13.60 9.23 4.32
CA SER A 143 -13.59 10.34 5.27
C SER A 143 -13.75 9.80 6.69
N ASN A 144 -12.85 10.18 7.60
CA ASN A 144 -12.85 9.74 9.01
C ASN A 144 -13.02 8.20 9.18
N GLY A 145 -12.34 7.42 8.33
CA GLY A 145 -12.41 5.96 8.38
C GLY A 145 -13.67 5.34 7.75
N GLU A 146 -14.60 6.16 7.24
CA GLU A 146 -15.84 5.71 6.59
C GLU A 146 -15.73 5.78 5.06
N PHE A 147 -16.07 4.68 4.40
CA PHE A 147 -16.08 4.59 2.95
C PHE A 147 -17.41 5.13 2.40
N SER A 148 -17.32 6.02 1.40
CA SER A 148 -18.48 6.70 0.82
C SER A 148 -19.36 5.84 -0.11
N GLY A 149 -18.92 4.63 -0.45
CA GLY A 149 -19.55 3.78 -1.46
C GLY A 149 -19.31 4.19 -2.91
N LYS A 150 -18.63 5.33 -3.16
CA LYS A 150 -18.33 5.80 -4.52
C LYS A 150 -17.12 5.06 -5.08
N LEU A 151 -17.18 4.69 -6.37
CA LEU A 151 -16.14 3.98 -7.10
C LEU A 151 -15.68 4.80 -8.32
N PRO A 152 -14.99 5.94 -8.12
CA PRO A 152 -14.59 6.82 -9.23
C PRO A 152 -13.31 6.36 -9.94
N GLY A 153 -12.77 5.19 -9.59
CA GLY A 153 -11.62 4.58 -10.23
C GLY A 153 -11.85 4.32 -11.72
N ARG A 154 -10.78 4.32 -12.50
CA ARG A 154 -10.81 3.99 -13.92
C ARG A 154 -9.56 3.23 -14.32
N ILE A 155 -9.63 2.48 -15.40
CA ILE A 155 -8.48 1.82 -15.99
C ILE A 155 -7.55 2.92 -16.56
N LEU A 156 -6.28 2.87 -16.17
CA LEU A 156 -5.23 3.73 -16.69
C LEU A 156 -4.46 2.98 -17.76
N LEU A 157 -4.46 3.51 -18.96
CA LEU A 157 -3.69 2.97 -20.07
C LEU A 157 -2.42 3.79 -20.25
N LYS A 158 -1.29 3.11 -20.48
CA LYS A 158 -0.08 3.79 -20.93
C LYS A 158 -0.37 4.41 -22.30
N ASN A 159 -0.22 5.74 -22.42
CA ASN A 159 -0.35 6.40 -23.71
C ASN A 159 0.69 5.78 -24.65
N LYS A 160 0.25 5.25 -25.78
CA LYS A 160 1.14 4.96 -26.91
C LYS A 160 1.58 6.31 -27.44
N GLU A 161 2.88 6.56 -27.42
CA GLU A 161 3.48 7.66 -28.16
C GLU A 161 3.28 7.48 -29.67
#